data_af588bfc9327143d9d61162c23f1d9cc
#
_entry.id   af588bfc9327143d9d61162c23f1d9cc
#
_cell.length_a   1.000
_cell.length_b   1.000
_cell.length_c   1.000
_cell.angle_alpha   90.00
_cell.angle_beta   90.00
_cell.angle_gamma   90.00
#
_symmetry.space_group_name_H-M   'P 1'
#
loop_
_entity.id
_entity.type
_entity.pdbx_description
1 polymer ?
#
loop_
_entity_poly.entity_id
_entity_poly.type
_entity_poly.pdbx_seq_one_letter_code
_entity_poly.pdbx_strand_id
1 'polypeptide(L)'
;KNLLILASAGSGKTYQLGNRVIGKIGKEGVDPERIVALTFTRKAAGEFADSLLTKLAKGSLDPREAKSVCEDISASIDLPAVLEKVIRALPQLQFTTLDGFFSRIVRGFQYELGLTGGTFDLLEGERLKMAQEEILKSVLRDGFRQREEFFHAFRKTSLGRGQQGVQRSLEEFIETW
;
A
#
# COMPACT_ATOMS: atom_id res chain seq x y z
N LYS A 1 6.89 -10.14 16.24
CA LYS A 1 5.58 -10.60 16.72
C LYS A 1 4.49 -9.85 15.96
N ASN A 2 3.52 -10.56 15.39
CA ASN A 2 2.38 -9.94 14.71
C ASN A 2 1.43 -9.34 15.76
N LEU A 3 0.88 -8.15 15.46
CA LEU A 3 -0.08 -7.44 16.31
C LEU A 3 -1.28 -7.02 15.45
N LEU A 4 -2.47 -7.39 15.88
CA LEU A 4 -3.73 -6.92 15.35
C LEU A 4 -4.33 -5.90 16.31
N ILE A 5 -4.62 -4.70 15.84
CA ILE A 5 -5.27 -3.63 16.60
C ILE A 5 -6.70 -3.48 16.10
N LEU A 6 -7.66 -3.91 16.91
CA LEU A 6 -9.08 -3.70 16.65
C LEU A 6 -9.48 -2.33 17.22
N ALA A 7 -9.94 -1.46 16.37
CA ALA A 7 -10.22 -0.08 16.77
C ALA A 7 -11.29 0.57 15.89
N SER A 8 -12.24 1.28 16.48
CA SER A 8 -13.23 2.11 15.79
C SER A 8 -12.64 3.43 15.28
N ALA A 9 -13.40 4.21 14.53
CA ALA A 9 -12.98 5.56 14.13
C ALA A 9 -12.71 6.42 15.38
N GLY A 10 -11.62 7.20 15.36
CA GLY A 10 -11.25 8.07 16.50
C GLY A 10 -10.61 7.38 17.71
N SER A 11 -10.42 6.07 17.70
CA SER A 11 -9.92 5.27 18.84
C SER A 11 -8.39 5.27 19.03
N GLY A 12 -7.66 6.20 18.43
CA GLY A 12 -6.21 6.32 18.61
C GLY A 12 -5.37 5.33 17.80
N LYS A 13 -5.90 4.73 16.71
CA LYS A 13 -5.13 3.80 15.84
C LYS A 13 -3.81 4.39 15.37
N THR A 14 -3.84 5.62 14.86
CA THR A 14 -2.65 6.34 14.39
C THR A 14 -1.63 6.55 15.52
N TYR A 15 -2.12 6.83 16.72
CA TYR A 15 -1.29 6.98 17.91
C TYR A 15 -0.56 5.66 18.25
N GLN A 16 -1.30 4.55 18.28
CA GLN A 16 -0.73 3.23 18.56
C GLN A 16 0.26 2.78 17.48
N LEU A 17 -0.05 3.08 16.21
CA LEU A 17 0.86 2.80 15.12
C LEU A 17 2.16 3.62 15.25
N GLY A 18 2.06 4.89 15.62
CA GLY A 18 3.22 5.75 15.92
C GLY A 18 4.08 5.18 17.05
N ASN A 19 3.47 4.75 18.17
CA ASN A 19 4.18 4.10 19.27
C ASN A 19 4.90 2.84 18.80
N ARG A 20 4.28 2.05 17.93
CA ARG A 20 4.90 0.85 17.40
C ARG A 20 6.12 1.16 16.53
N VAL A 21 6.03 2.18 15.67
CA VAL A 21 7.17 2.63 14.84
C VAL A 21 8.30 3.13 15.73
N ILE A 22 8.01 3.98 16.72
CA ILE A 22 9.00 4.48 17.68
C ILE A 22 9.65 3.31 18.44
N GLY A 23 8.86 2.35 18.90
CA GLY A 23 9.37 1.16 19.58
C GLY A 23 10.25 0.29 18.68
N LYS A 24 9.91 0.14 17.41
CA LYS A 24 10.74 -0.58 16.43
C LYS A 24 12.12 0.08 16.25
N ILE A 25 12.14 1.39 16.14
CA ILE A 25 13.40 2.14 15.93
C ILE A 25 14.20 2.22 17.24
N GLY A 26 13.58 2.62 18.34
CA GLY A 26 14.26 2.92 19.60
C GLY A 26 14.59 1.70 20.44
N LYS A 27 13.68 0.70 20.51
CA LYS A 27 13.86 -0.50 21.33
C LYS A 27 14.47 -1.66 20.55
N GLU A 28 13.99 -1.89 19.31
CA GLU A 28 14.42 -3.04 18.51
C GLU A 28 15.59 -2.68 17.56
N GLY A 29 15.97 -1.39 17.47
CA GLY A 29 17.09 -0.94 16.66
C GLY A 29 16.85 -1.04 15.14
N VAL A 30 15.60 -1.13 14.71
CA VAL A 30 15.26 -1.22 13.28
C VAL A 30 15.49 0.12 12.59
N ASP A 31 16.19 0.11 11.46
CA ASP A 31 16.39 1.32 10.67
C ASP A 31 15.06 1.83 10.11
N PRO A 32 14.78 3.16 10.16
CA PRO A 32 13.52 3.73 9.70
C PRO A 32 13.18 3.37 8.24
N GLU A 33 14.16 3.28 7.37
CA GLU A 33 14.05 2.93 5.94
C GLU A 33 13.50 1.51 5.72
N ARG A 34 13.66 0.63 6.69
CA ARG A 34 13.16 -0.76 6.66
C ARG A 34 11.75 -0.91 7.18
N ILE A 35 11.13 0.19 7.63
CA ILE A 35 9.75 0.21 8.13
C ILE A 35 8.84 0.68 7.02
N VAL A 36 7.89 -0.19 6.62
CA VAL A 36 6.87 0.13 5.64
C VAL A 36 5.55 0.39 6.37
N ALA A 37 4.97 1.59 6.19
CA ALA A 37 3.65 1.93 6.68
C ALA A 37 2.72 2.20 5.49
N LEU A 38 1.68 1.39 5.36
CA LEU A 38 0.76 1.42 4.23
C LEU A 38 -0.61 1.98 4.63
N THR A 39 -1.15 2.82 3.77
CA THR A 39 -2.48 3.42 3.92
C THR A 39 -3.26 3.30 2.60
N PHE A 40 -4.54 3.68 2.61
CA PHE A 40 -5.35 3.74 1.39
C PHE A 40 -5.24 5.07 0.66
N THR A 41 -4.88 6.18 1.34
CA THR A 41 -4.82 7.50 0.72
C THR A 41 -3.47 8.17 0.97
N ARG A 42 -3.03 8.99 0.01
CA ARG A 42 -1.80 9.80 0.14
C ARG A 42 -1.89 10.76 1.32
N LYS A 43 -3.08 11.33 1.54
CA LYS A 43 -3.34 12.23 2.68
C LYS A 43 -3.07 11.53 4.02
N ALA A 44 -3.62 10.32 4.22
CA ALA A 44 -3.40 9.56 5.45
C ALA A 44 -1.93 9.16 5.66
N ALA A 45 -1.17 8.90 4.57
CA ALA A 45 0.26 8.63 4.67
C ALA A 45 1.03 9.87 5.15
N GLY A 46 0.71 11.07 4.61
CA GLY A 46 1.30 12.34 5.05
C GLY A 46 0.94 12.67 6.49
N GLU A 47 -0.34 12.60 6.86
CA GLU A 47 -0.82 12.83 8.24
C GLU A 47 -0.15 11.90 9.26
N PHE A 48 0.13 10.64 8.86
CA PHE A 48 0.86 9.71 9.71
C PHE A 48 2.31 10.14 9.92
N ALA A 49 3.01 10.53 8.86
CA ALA A 49 4.38 11.03 8.94
C ALA A 49 4.48 12.27 9.84
N ASP A 50 3.59 13.26 9.63
CA ASP A 50 3.53 14.49 10.41
C ASP A 50 3.24 14.20 11.89
N SER A 51 2.30 13.30 12.16
CA SER A 51 1.95 12.87 13.52
C SER A 51 3.14 12.21 14.23
N LEU A 52 3.87 11.34 13.53
CA LEU A 52 5.06 10.66 14.05
C LEU A 52 6.16 11.66 14.39
N LEU A 53 6.48 12.58 13.46
CA LEU A 53 7.50 13.61 13.66
C LEU A 53 7.13 14.56 14.81
N THR A 54 5.86 15.00 14.84
CA THR A 54 5.36 15.87 15.92
C THR A 54 5.47 15.20 17.28
N LYS A 55 5.14 13.89 17.36
CA LYS A 55 5.23 13.12 18.59
C LYS A 55 6.68 12.97 19.06
N LEU A 56 7.58 12.64 18.16
CA LEU A 56 9.02 12.54 18.45
C LEU A 56 9.60 13.90 18.90
N ALA A 57 9.25 14.98 18.21
CA ALA A 57 9.70 16.32 18.56
C ALA A 57 9.21 16.75 19.95
N LYS A 58 7.91 16.56 20.26
CA LYS A 58 7.35 16.85 21.59
C LYS A 58 8.04 16.03 22.66
N GLY A 59 8.17 14.74 22.48
CA GLY A 59 8.85 13.85 23.43
C GLY A 59 10.35 14.16 23.59
N SER A 60 10.97 14.76 22.59
CA SER A 60 12.38 15.21 22.69
C SER A 60 12.55 16.52 23.48
N LEU A 61 11.50 17.35 23.55
CA LEU A 61 11.53 18.67 24.18
C LEU A 61 10.91 18.68 25.59
N ASP A 62 9.88 17.83 25.83
CA ASP A 62 9.15 17.78 27.10
C ASP A 62 9.35 16.43 27.80
N PRO A 63 9.96 16.41 29.00
CA PRO A 63 10.13 15.19 29.79
C PRO A 63 8.83 14.46 30.13
N ARG A 64 7.70 15.17 30.23
CA ARG A 64 6.39 14.56 30.51
C ARG A 64 5.88 13.78 29.31
N GLU A 65 6.00 14.37 28.12
CA GLU A 65 5.66 13.69 26.87
C GLU A 65 6.59 12.50 26.63
N ALA A 66 7.89 12.66 26.88
CA ALA A 66 8.86 11.56 26.80
C ALA A 66 8.47 10.37 27.70
N LYS A 67 8.10 10.67 28.97
CA LYS A 67 7.69 9.65 29.93
C LYS A 67 6.42 8.92 29.43
N SER A 68 5.41 9.66 28.96
CA SER A 68 4.17 9.07 28.43
C SER A 68 4.44 8.12 27.26
N VAL A 69 5.27 8.53 26.31
CA VAL A 69 5.64 7.69 25.16
C VAL A 69 6.39 6.43 25.59
N CYS A 70 7.34 6.56 26.52
CA CYS A 70 8.10 5.43 27.05
C CYS A 70 7.21 4.44 27.83
N GLU A 71 6.26 4.93 28.62
CA GLU A 71 5.27 4.11 29.34
C GLU A 71 4.39 3.33 28.36
N ASP A 72 3.85 3.97 27.33
CA ASP A 72 3.03 3.33 26.30
C ASP A 72 3.77 2.22 25.54
N ILE A 73 5.06 2.42 25.28
CA ILE A 73 5.90 1.43 24.58
C ILE A 73 6.45 0.37 25.55
N SER A 74 6.34 0.62 26.86
CA SER A 74 6.94 -0.21 27.91
C SER A 74 8.46 -0.38 27.70
N ALA A 75 9.15 0.72 27.43
CA ALA A 75 10.59 0.76 27.24
C ALA A 75 11.13 2.17 27.46
N SER A 76 12.35 2.27 27.99
CA SER A 76 13.13 3.51 28.00
C SER A 76 13.71 3.74 26.62
N ILE A 77 13.39 4.84 25.96
CA ILE A 77 13.79 5.17 24.60
C ILE A 77 14.38 6.59 24.59
N ASP A 78 15.53 6.72 23.96
CA ASP A 78 16.13 8.02 23.65
C ASP A 78 15.39 8.63 22.44
N LEU A 79 14.34 9.42 22.72
CA LEU A 79 13.49 10.03 21.69
C LEU A 79 14.24 11.03 20.80
N PRO A 80 15.16 11.87 21.31
CA PRO A 80 16.05 12.68 20.49
C PRO A 80 16.85 11.87 19.46
N ALA A 81 17.45 10.76 19.90
CA ALA A 81 18.22 9.89 18.99
C ALA A 81 17.31 9.21 17.94
N VAL A 82 16.10 8.82 18.32
CA VAL A 82 15.10 8.28 17.37
C VAL A 82 14.67 9.35 16.38
N LEU A 83 14.40 10.58 16.83
CA LEU A 83 14.04 11.70 15.97
C LEU A 83 15.14 11.98 14.94
N GLU A 84 16.40 12.03 15.38
CA GLU A 84 17.54 12.24 14.48
C GLU A 84 17.60 11.16 13.40
N LYS A 85 17.46 9.88 13.77
CA LYS A 85 17.43 8.77 12.80
C LYS A 85 16.31 8.92 11.80
N VAL A 86 15.09 9.26 12.25
CA VAL A 86 13.93 9.45 11.38
C VAL A 86 14.13 10.63 10.43
N ILE A 87 14.66 11.76 10.91
CA ILE A 87 14.95 12.93 10.07
C ILE A 87 15.99 12.60 9.00
N ARG A 88 17.07 11.90 9.35
CA ARG A 88 18.09 11.49 8.38
C ARG A 88 17.54 10.55 7.30
N ALA A 89 16.58 9.70 7.67
CA ALA A 89 15.95 8.74 6.78
C ALA A 89 14.73 9.29 6.02
N LEU A 90 14.32 10.56 6.23
CA LEU A 90 13.10 11.14 5.63
C LEU A 90 12.94 10.86 4.13
N PRO A 91 13.99 11.03 3.28
CA PRO A 91 13.85 10.76 1.83
C PRO A 91 13.60 9.27 1.49
N GLN A 92 13.88 8.37 2.43
CA GLN A 92 13.85 6.93 2.24
C GLN A 92 12.70 6.26 3.01
N LEU A 93 11.93 7.04 3.79
CA LEU A 93 10.78 6.52 4.53
C LEU A 93 9.75 5.92 3.60
N GLN A 94 9.27 4.73 3.96
CA GLN A 94 8.31 3.95 3.19
C GLN A 94 6.86 4.14 3.69
N PHE A 95 6.45 5.40 3.94
CA PHE A 95 5.09 5.74 4.34
C PHE A 95 4.31 6.14 3.09
N THR A 96 3.49 5.24 2.59
CA THR A 96 2.88 5.38 1.27
C THR A 96 1.54 4.66 1.18
N THR A 97 0.87 4.79 0.05
CA THR A 97 -0.34 4.00 -0.25
C THR A 97 0.03 2.59 -0.70
N LEU A 98 -0.94 1.66 -0.61
CA LEU A 98 -0.79 0.31 -1.18
C LEU A 98 -0.38 0.37 -2.65
N ASP A 99 -1.07 1.17 -3.46
CA ASP A 99 -0.77 1.31 -4.89
C ASP A 99 0.63 1.88 -5.13
N GLY A 100 1.03 2.89 -4.34
CA GLY A 100 2.37 3.46 -4.39
C GLY A 100 3.46 2.44 -4.04
N PHE A 101 3.20 1.57 -3.07
CA PHE A 101 4.10 0.49 -2.70
C PHE A 101 4.23 -0.55 -3.80
N PHE A 102 3.11 -1.05 -4.34
CA PHE A 102 3.13 -2.01 -5.45
C PHE A 102 3.76 -1.43 -6.70
N SER A 103 3.45 -0.17 -7.06
CA SER A 103 4.10 0.51 -8.18
C SER A 103 5.62 0.58 -8.03
N ARG A 104 6.12 0.76 -6.79
CA ARG A 104 7.55 0.76 -6.51
C ARG A 104 8.16 -0.63 -6.68
N ILE A 105 7.48 -1.69 -6.23
CA ILE A 105 7.91 -3.08 -6.45
C ILE A 105 7.99 -3.36 -7.94
N VAL A 106 6.93 -3.07 -8.70
CA VAL A 106 6.89 -3.28 -10.15
C VAL A 106 8.03 -2.53 -10.86
N ARG A 107 8.32 -1.28 -10.46
CA ARG A 107 9.46 -0.53 -11.00
C ARG A 107 10.82 -1.15 -10.68
N GLY A 108 10.96 -1.75 -9.50
CA GLY A 108 12.19 -2.42 -9.08
C GLY A 108 12.45 -3.74 -9.82
N PHE A 109 11.39 -4.42 -10.23
CA PHE A 109 11.45 -5.76 -10.84
C PHE A 109 10.91 -5.79 -12.27
N GLN A 110 10.96 -4.65 -13.01
CA GLN A 110 10.36 -4.57 -14.33
C GLN A 110 10.98 -5.55 -15.35
N TYR A 111 12.27 -5.84 -15.27
CA TYR A 111 12.91 -6.81 -16.17
C TYR A 111 12.45 -8.23 -15.87
N GLU A 112 12.37 -8.61 -14.61
CA GLU A 112 11.89 -9.92 -14.17
C GLU A 112 10.41 -10.14 -14.52
N LEU A 113 9.64 -9.06 -14.56
CA LEU A 113 8.23 -9.06 -14.97
C LEU A 113 8.06 -8.99 -16.50
N GLY A 114 9.14 -8.99 -17.28
CA GLY A 114 9.08 -8.91 -18.74
C GLY A 114 8.67 -7.54 -19.27
N LEU A 115 8.72 -6.50 -18.44
CA LEU A 115 8.45 -5.13 -18.87
C LEU A 115 9.70 -4.55 -19.56
N THR A 116 9.51 -3.85 -20.66
CA THR A 116 10.59 -3.39 -21.58
C THR A 116 11.46 -2.27 -21.04
N GLY A 117 11.47 -2.02 -19.74
CA GLY A 117 12.30 -0.98 -19.11
C GLY A 117 11.89 0.42 -19.55
N GLY A 118 11.24 1.15 -18.72
CA GLY A 118 10.79 2.51 -18.97
C GLY A 118 9.90 3.01 -17.85
N THR A 119 9.40 4.23 -17.98
CA THR A 119 8.35 4.73 -17.11
C THR A 119 7.04 4.06 -17.52
N PHE A 120 6.42 3.31 -16.61
CA PHE A 120 5.04 2.88 -16.77
C PHE A 120 4.13 3.78 -15.93
N ASP A 121 2.97 4.10 -16.49
CA ASP A 121 1.90 4.79 -15.79
C ASP A 121 0.74 3.83 -15.58
N LEU A 122 0.04 3.99 -14.45
CA LEU A 122 -1.22 3.30 -14.25
C LEU A 122 -2.24 3.84 -15.25
N LEU A 123 -2.88 2.93 -15.97
CA LEU A 123 -3.97 3.30 -16.87
C LEU A 123 -5.21 3.61 -16.03
N GLU A 124 -5.77 4.79 -16.22
CA GLU A 124 -6.99 5.25 -15.53
C GLU A 124 -8.00 5.82 -16.52
N GLY A 125 -9.27 5.79 -16.17
CA GLY A 125 -10.35 6.41 -16.94
C GLY A 125 -10.51 5.85 -18.37
N GLU A 126 -10.56 6.71 -19.36
CA GLU A 126 -10.75 6.32 -20.76
C GLU A 126 -9.59 5.49 -21.32
N ARG A 127 -8.35 5.77 -20.91
CA ARG A 127 -7.17 5.00 -21.36
C ARG A 127 -7.22 3.56 -20.91
N LEU A 128 -7.71 3.30 -19.69
CA LEU A 128 -7.95 1.94 -19.18
C LEU A 128 -9.00 1.23 -20.03
N LYS A 129 -10.13 1.89 -20.31
CA LYS A 129 -11.21 1.32 -21.15
C LYS A 129 -10.72 0.98 -22.55
N MET A 130 -9.96 1.86 -23.20
CA MET A 130 -9.37 1.59 -24.52
C MET A 130 -8.43 0.39 -24.49
N ALA A 131 -7.57 0.27 -23.47
CA ALA A 131 -6.68 -0.88 -23.31
C ALA A 131 -7.46 -2.18 -23.08
N GLN A 132 -8.51 -2.15 -22.27
CA GLN A 132 -9.41 -3.29 -22.03
C GLN A 132 -10.11 -3.74 -23.30
N GLU A 133 -10.62 -2.79 -24.11
CA GLU A 133 -11.20 -3.10 -25.43
C GLU A 133 -10.19 -3.71 -26.40
N GLU A 134 -8.96 -3.21 -26.41
CA GLU A 134 -7.90 -3.73 -27.27
C GLU A 134 -7.50 -5.16 -26.88
N ILE A 135 -7.35 -5.42 -25.59
CA ILE A 135 -7.12 -6.77 -25.05
C ILE A 135 -8.28 -7.69 -25.45
N LEU A 136 -9.52 -7.27 -25.24
CA LEU A 136 -10.69 -8.04 -25.62
C LEU A 136 -10.72 -8.34 -27.12
N LYS A 137 -10.45 -7.36 -27.97
CA LYS A 137 -10.33 -7.53 -29.42
C LYS A 137 -9.21 -8.50 -29.80
N SER A 138 -8.08 -8.46 -29.11
CA SER A 138 -6.95 -9.37 -29.31
C SER A 138 -7.35 -10.81 -28.97
N VAL A 139 -7.91 -11.03 -27.79
CA VAL A 139 -8.40 -12.34 -27.31
C VAL A 139 -9.46 -12.94 -28.25
N LEU A 140 -10.34 -12.09 -28.79
CA LEU A 140 -11.37 -12.52 -29.75
C LEU A 140 -10.82 -12.77 -31.17
N ARG A 141 -9.67 -12.21 -31.52
CA ARG A 141 -8.99 -12.43 -32.81
C ARG A 141 -8.14 -13.70 -32.82
N ASP A 142 -7.45 -13.99 -31.71
CA ASP A 142 -6.56 -15.11 -31.62
C ASP A 142 -7.32 -16.42 -31.63
N GLY A 143 -6.80 -17.40 -32.35
CA GLY A 143 -7.45 -18.58 -32.87
C GLY A 143 -8.26 -19.44 -31.89
N PHE A 144 -9.01 -20.37 -32.46
CA PHE A 144 -10.10 -21.19 -31.85
C PHE A 144 -9.76 -21.89 -30.52
N ARG A 145 -8.48 -22.25 -30.26
CA ARG A 145 -8.09 -22.92 -29.02
C ARG A 145 -8.08 -22.02 -27.80
N GLN A 146 -7.56 -20.81 -27.93
CA GLN A 146 -7.56 -19.84 -26.84
C GLN A 146 -8.95 -19.30 -26.54
N ARG A 147 -9.84 -19.26 -27.55
CA ARG A 147 -11.26 -18.93 -27.36
C ARG A 147 -12.00 -19.92 -26.47
N GLU A 148 -11.79 -21.22 -26.68
CA GLU A 148 -12.48 -22.24 -25.87
C GLU A 148 -12.08 -22.18 -24.41
N GLU A 149 -10.79 -22.04 -24.09
CA GLU A 149 -10.30 -21.92 -22.73
C GLU A 149 -10.81 -20.63 -22.06
N PHE A 150 -10.80 -19.52 -22.78
CA PHE A 150 -11.35 -18.25 -22.30
C PHE A 150 -12.86 -18.35 -22.04
N PHE A 151 -13.63 -18.86 -22.99
CA PHE A 151 -15.08 -19.01 -22.80
C PHE A 151 -15.42 -20.06 -21.74
N HIS A 152 -14.59 -21.08 -21.54
CA HIS A 152 -14.77 -22.04 -20.45
C HIS A 152 -14.53 -21.40 -19.09
N ALA A 153 -13.46 -20.63 -18.93
CA ALA A 153 -13.16 -19.88 -17.72
C ALA A 153 -14.25 -18.82 -17.45
N PHE A 154 -14.66 -18.08 -18.47
CA PHE A 154 -15.73 -17.09 -18.40
C PHE A 154 -17.08 -17.70 -18.00
N ARG A 155 -17.47 -18.83 -18.60
CA ARG A 155 -18.69 -19.56 -18.20
C ARG A 155 -18.65 -20.01 -16.75
N LYS A 156 -17.49 -20.48 -16.29
CA LYS A 156 -17.32 -20.95 -14.91
C LYS A 156 -17.47 -19.80 -13.88
N THR A 157 -17.09 -18.61 -14.26
CA THR A 157 -17.17 -17.40 -13.39
C THR A 157 -18.54 -16.71 -13.47
N SER A 158 -19.24 -16.82 -14.61
CA SER A 158 -20.52 -16.16 -14.86
C SER A 158 -21.78 -17.04 -14.63
N LEU A 159 -21.60 -18.29 -14.17
CA LEU A 159 -22.69 -19.20 -13.86
C LEU A 159 -23.59 -18.66 -12.74
N GLY A 160 -24.69 -18.00 -13.12
CA GLY A 160 -25.74 -17.51 -12.21
C GLY A 160 -26.34 -16.15 -12.57
N ARG A 161 -25.85 -15.44 -13.56
CA ARG A 161 -26.42 -14.15 -14.00
C ARG A 161 -27.06 -14.29 -15.38
N GLY A 162 -28.35 -13.89 -15.49
CA GLY A 162 -29.13 -14.01 -16.71
C GLY A 162 -28.51 -13.31 -17.92
N GLN A 163 -28.99 -13.69 -19.11
CA GLN A 163 -28.49 -13.35 -20.45
C GLN A 163 -28.39 -11.85 -20.83
N GLN A 164 -28.70 -10.94 -19.94
CA GLN A 164 -28.61 -9.50 -20.23
C GLN A 164 -27.17 -8.99 -20.01
N GLY A 165 -26.40 -8.98 -21.08
CA GLY A 165 -25.15 -8.25 -21.15
C GLY A 165 -23.89 -9.12 -21.05
N VAL A 166 -23.73 -10.08 -21.96
CA VAL A 166 -22.43 -10.79 -22.14
C VAL A 166 -21.27 -9.80 -22.22
N GLN A 167 -21.47 -8.68 -22.87
CA GLN A 167 -20.47 -7.62 -22.96
C GLN A 167 -20.19 -6.98 -21.60
N ARG A 168 -21.21 -6.69 -20.81
CA ARG A 168 -21.07 -6.11 -19.46
C ARG A 168 -20.42 -7.09 -18.48
N SER A 169 -20.76 -8.37 -18.58
CA SER A 169 -20.13 -9.41 -17.77
C SER A 169 -18.67 -9.68 -18.18
N LEU A 170 -18.31 -9.47 -19.45
CA LEU A 170 -16.93 -9.50 -19.94
C LEU A 170 -16.15 -8.29 -19.49
N GLU A 171 -16.73 -7.11 -19.50
CA GLU A 171 -16.15 -5.88 -18.98
C GLU A 171 -15.90 -6.00 -17.46
N GLU A 172 -16.91 -6.44 -16.69
CA GLU A 172 -16.78 -6.69 -15.25
C GLU A 172 -15.73 -7.78 -14.94
N PHE A 173 -15.59 -8.80 -15.77
CA PHE A 173 -14.56 -9.84 -15.62
C PHE A 173 -13.15 -9.28 -15.84
N ILE A 174 -12.96 -8.44 -16.85
CA ILE A 174 -11.68 -7.78 -17.14
C ILE A 174 -11.33 -6.76 -16.06
N GLU A 175 -12.30 -6.10 -15.44
CA GLU A 175 -12.10 -5.18 -14.32
C GLU A 175 -11.75 -5.88 -13.00
N THR A 176 -12.06 -7.17 -12.87
CA THR A 176 -11.88 -7.93 -11.62
C THR A 176 -10.58 -8.77 -11.61
N TRP A 177 -9.91 -8.90 -12.77
CA TRP A 177 -8.63 -9.59 -12.97
C TRP A 177 -7.53 -8.63 -13.40
#